data_bb463811e586db088e3fdcf5d5da192c
#
_entry.id   bb463811e586db088e3fdcf5d5da192c
#
_cell.length_a   1.000
_cell.length_b   1.000
_cell.length_c   1.000
_cell.angle_alpha   90.00
_cell.angle_beta   90.00
_cell.angle_gamma   90.00
#
_symmetry.space_group_name_H-M   'P 1'
#
loop_
_entity.id
_entity.type
_entity.pdbx_description
1 polymer ?
#
loop_
_entity_poly.entity_id
_entity_poly.type
_entity_poly.pdbx_seq_one_letter_code
_entity_poly.pdbx_strand_id
1 'polypeptide(L)'
;RGSDVDGVAYVMPIKDVNSAATTISDLQFSGVVEPQETKEVKLDTSKKVSSIVVQEGDHVNAGDPLFTYDVESMQLELQQGNVEIERMQNEIESNKQQISQLETEKKSASADDKLTYTTQIQSLQTDIAKSEYDIKTKKIELEKLQNTINNATVTAEIAGTVQSLKTTEQLQSDGTDVLMKIMSDGEFRVKCTISEQNVQSIYKDEAMVLHSRVDDSSWT
;
A
#
# COMPACT_ATOMS: atom_id res chain seq x y z
N ARG A 1 31.61 -8.69 -30.04
CA ARG A 1 30.70 -9.34 -29.07
C ARG A 1 30.78 -8.51 -27.83
N GLY A 2 29.87 -7.52 -27.75
CA GLY A 2 29.73 -6.67 -26.59
C GLY A 2 29.12 -7.48 -25.45
N SER A 3 29.83 -7.56 -24.35
CA SER A 3 29.25 -7.85 -23.07
C SER A 3 28.67 -6.53 -22.55
N ASP A 4 27.39 -6.50 -22.26
CA ASP A 4 26.76 -5.43 -21.50
C ASP A 4 27.54 -5.25 -20.20
N VAL A 5 28.26 -4.14 -20.12
CA VAL A 5 28.87 -3.71 -18.87
C VAL A 5 28.04 -2.50 -18.44
N ASP A 6 27.04 -2.77 -17.60
CA ASP A 6 26.33 -1.71 -16.89
C ASP A 6 27.34 -0.74 -16.31
N GLY A 7 27.07 0.56 -16.51
CA GLY A 7 28.00 1.66 -16.30
C GLY A 7 28.77 1.58 -14.99
N VAL A 8 30.04 1.22 -15.06
CA VAL A 8 30.96 1.25 -13.92
C VAL A 8 31.67 2.60 -13.94
N ALA A 9 31.45 3.42 -12.92
CA ALA A 9 32.16 4.68 -12.75
C ALA A 9 33.35 4.51 -11.79
N TYR A 10 34.46 5.14 -12.09
CA TYR A 10 35.60 5.25 -11.17
C TYR A 10 35.52 6.54 -10.37
N VAL A 11 35.85 6.48 -9.10
CA VAL A 11 35.78 7.61 -8.16
C VAL A 11 37.18 7.95 -7.70
N MET A 12 37.59 9.23 -7.78
CA MET A 12 38.85 9.72 -7.27
C MET A 12 38.63 10.85 -6.25
N PRO A 13 39.35 10.87 -5.11
CA PRO A 13 39.30 12.01 -4.19
C PRO A 13 40.00 13.25 -4.76
N ILE A 14 39.38 14.44 -4.60
CA ILE A 14 39.88 15.73 -5.13
C ILE A 14 40.82 16.42 -4.14
N LYS A 15 41.66 15.75 -3.40
CA LYS A 15 42.54 16.47 -2.44
C LYS A 15 43.64 17.30 -3.08
N ASP A 16 43.96 17.13 -4.36
CA ASP A 16 45.23 17.60 -4.90
C ASP A 16 45.24 18.24 -6.28
N VAL A 17 44.18 18.93 -6.65
CA VAL A 17 44.16 19.71 -7.90
C VAL A 17 45.05 20.96 -7.78
N ASN A 18 45.58 21.33 -6.60
CA ASN A 18 46.29 22.58 -6.36
C ASN A 18 47.70 22.48 -5.76
N SER A 19 48.37 21.33 -5.78
CA SER A 19 49.75 21.21 -5.28
C SER A 19 50.63 20.56 -6.34
N ALA A 20 51.58 21.30 -6.82
CA ALA A 20 52.67 20.81 -7.64
C ALA A 20 53.43 19.68 -6.88
N ALA A 21 53.53 18.52 -7.53
CA ALA A 21 54.51 17.49 -7.27
C ALA A 21 54.61 16.92 -5.88
N THR A 22 53.72 15.99 -5.59
CA THR A 22 54.05 14.82 -4.75
C THR A 22 53.18 13.66 -5.22
N THR A 23 53.79 12.53 -5.53
CA THR A 23 53.15 11.28 -5.93
C THR A 23 52.19 10.79 -4.87
N ILE A 24 50.93 11.25 -4.97
CA ILE A 24 49.83 10.62 -4.23
C ILE A 24 49.37 9.53 -5.18
N SER A 25 49.42 8.28 -4.73
CA SER A 25 48.77 7.20 -5.43
C SER A 25 47.28 7.52 -5.52
N ASP A 26 46.84 7.89 -6.72
CA ASP A 26 45.43 8.13 -7.01
C ASP A 26 44.64 6.86 -6.68
N LEU A 27 43.99 6.88 -5.52
CA LEU A 27 43.13 5.76 -5.11
C LEU A 27 41.90 5.77 -6.01
N GLN A 28 41.87 4.83 -6.94
CA GLN A 28 40.77 4.61 -7.85
C GLN A 28 39.93 3.44 -7.36
N PHE A 29 38.61 3.66 -7.27
CA PHE A 29 37.65 2.63 -6.90
C PHE A 29 36.67 2.44 -8.05
N SER A 30 36.31 1.19 -8.30
CA SER A 30 35.22 0.86 -9.21
C SER A 30 33.91 0.98 -8.47
N GLY A 31 32.95 1.71 -9.05
CA GLY A 31 31.60 1.89 -8.52
C GLY A 31 30.55 1.61 -9.58
N VAL A 32 29.35 1.32 -9.13
CA VAL A 32 28.15 1.19 -9.95
C VAL A 32 27.23 2.34 -9.60
N VAL A 33 26.76 3.04 -10.62
CA VAL A 33 25.72 4.07 -10.47
C VAL A 33 24.40 3.37 -10.23
N GLU A 34 23.78 3.66 -9.11
CA GLU A 34 22.47 3.15 -8.74
C GLU A 34 21.51 4.33 -8.51
N PRO A 35 20.22 4.20 -8.78
CA PRO A 35 19.23 5.19 -8.33
C PRO A 35 19.30 5.30 -6.81
N GLN A 36 19.04 6.49 -6.29
CA GLN A 36 19.11 6.74 -4.84
C GLN A 36 18.10 5.90 -4.09
N GLU A 37 16.93 5.71 -4.66
CA GLU A 37 15.87 4.90 -4.09
C GLU A 37 15.21 4.01 -5.15
N THR A 38 14.93 2.77 -4.77
CA THR A 38 14.12 1.85 -5.56
C THR A 38 13.05 1.27 -4.63
N LYS A 39 11.79 1.41 -5.00
CA LYS A 39 10.65 0.83 -4.28
C LYS A 39 10.15 -0.42 -4.99
N GLU A 40 10.02 -1.48 -4.23
CA GLU A 40 9.38 -2.71 -4.69
C GLU A 40 7.90 -2.67 -4.35
N VAL A 41 7.06 -2.79 -5.37
CA VAL A 41 5.62 -2.88 -5.23
C VAL A 41 5.22 -4.34 -5.24
N LYS A 42 4.71 -4.81 -4.11
CA LYS A 42 4.36 -6.20 -3.88
C LYS A 42 2.90 -6.48 -4.13
N LEU A 43 2.62 -7.67 -4.64
CA LEU A 43 1.28 -8.18 -4.85
C LEU A 43 0.85 -9.04 -3.66
N ASP A 44 -0.35 -8.76 -3.12
CA ASP A 44 -1.04 -9.69 -2.23
C ASP A 44 -1.61 -10.85 -3.06
N THR A 45 -0.93 -11.98 -3.05
CA THR A 45 -1.29 -13.16 -3.85
C THR A 45 -2.61 -13.81 -3.44
N SER A 46 -3.17 -13.42 -2.29
CA SER A 46 -4.51 -13.85 -1.86
C SER A 46 -5.64 -13.10 -2.57
N LYS A 47 -5.32 -12.01 -3.27
CA LYS A 47 -6.26 -11.15 -3.97
C LYS A 47 -6.06 -11.25 -5.48
N LYS A 48 -7.16 -11.17 -6.21
CA LYS A 48 -7.13 -11.11 -7.66
C LYS A 48 -6.92 -9.67 -8.13
N VAL A 49 -6.01 -9.46 -9.08
CA VAL A 49 -5.83 -8.16 -9.75
C VAL A 49 -6.92 -7.98 -10.80
N SER A 50 -7.58 -6.84 -10.78
CA SER A 50 -8.57 -6.44 -11.78
C SER A 50 -7.93 -5.78 -12.98
N SER A 51 -7.03 -4.82 -12.73
CA SER A 51 -6.35 -4.07 -13.79
C SER A 51 -5.01 -3.53 -13.33
N ILE A 52 -4.06 -3.46 -14.26
CA ILE A 52 -2.79 -2.77 -14.11
C ILE A 52 -2.84 -1.59 -15.07
N VAL A 53 -2.58 -0.37 -14.57
CA VAL A 53 -2.76 0.88 -15.32
C VAL A 53 -1.43 1.50 -15.79
N VAL A 54 -0.31 0.90 -15.43
CA VAL A 54 1.03 1.33 -15.83
C VAL A 54 1.74 0.26 -16.64
N GLN A 55 2.75 0.67 -17.40
CA GLN A 55 3.63 -0.20 -18.17
C GLN A 55 5.08 0.03 -17.76
N GLU A 56 5.95 -0.90 -18.14
CA GLU A 56 7.39 -0.75 -17.97
C GLU A 56 7.88 0.45 -18.80
N GLY A 57 8.65 1.34 -18.16
CA GLY A 57 9.11 2.59 -18.74
C GLY A 57 8.22 3.80 -18.45
N ASP A 58 7.02 3.62 -17.90
CA ASP A 58 6.15 4.74 -17.54
C ASP A 58 6.72 5.52 -16.36
N HIS A 59 6.60 6.83 -16.44
CA HIS A 59 6.87 7.73 -15.34
C HIS A 59 5.62 7.90 -14.48
N VAL A 60 5.77 7.78 -13.15
CA VAL A 60 4.70 7.93 -12.15
C VAL A 60 5.09 8.94 -11.09
N ASN A 61 4.12 9.68 -10.58
CA ASN A 61 4.29 10.52 -9.40
C ASN A 61 3.86 9.77 -8.14
N ALA A 62 4.34 10.20 -6.99
CA ALA A 62 3.84 9.66 -5.72
C ALA A 62 2.33 9.88 -5.62
N GLY A 63 1.58 8.81 -5.34
CA GLY A 63 0.12 8.79 -5.31
C GLY A 63 -0.56 8.36 -6.61
N ASP A 64 0.14 8.27 -7.74
CA ASP A 64 -0.44 7.79 -9.00
C ASP A 64 -0.85 6.31 -8.89
N PRO A 65 -1.99 5.91 -9.46
CA PRO A 65 -2.46 4.54 -9.42
C PRO A 65 -1.54 3.62 -10.24
N LEU A 66 -1.22 2.46 -9.69
CA LEU A 66 -0.41 1.44 -10.34
C LEU A 66 -1.25 0.26 -10.82
N PHE A 67 -2.05 -0.28 -9.92
CA PHE A 67 -2.98 -1.36 -10.21
C PHE A 67 -4.11 -1.41 -9.19
N THR A 68 -5.18 -2.13 -9.52
CA THR A 68 -6.36 -2.27 -8.67
C THR A 68 -6.70 -3.75 -8.49
N TYR A 69 -7.01 -4.14 -7.27
CA TYR A 69 -7.56 -5.45 -6.95
C TYR A 69 -9.03 -5.56 -7.36
N ASP A 70 -9.47 -6.77 -7.65
CA ASP A 70 -10.87 -7.06 -7.92
C ASP A 70 -11.70 -6.96 -6.63
N VAL A 71 -12.67 -6.07 -6.61
CA VAL A 71 -13.56 -5.80 -5.46
C VAL A 71 -15.02 -6.06 -5.77
N GLU A 72 -15.35 -6.64 -6.91
CA GLU A 72 -16.75 -6.83 -7.35
C GLU A 72 -17.56 -7.65 -6.35
N SER A 73 -17.00 -8.75 -5.86
CA SER A 73 -17.65 -9.58 -4.82
C SER A 73 -17.83 -8.83 -3.50
N MET A 74 -16.85 -8.00 -3.12
CA MET A 74 -16.91 -7.18 -1.91
C MET A 74 -17.95 -6.08 -2.02
N GLN A 75 -18.11 -5.46 -3.18
CA GLN A 75 -19.16 -4.47 -3.45
C GLN A 75 -20.55 -5.09 -3.35
N LEU A 76 -20.73 -6.30 -3.88
CA LEU A 76 -21.99 -7.03 -3.75
C LEU A 76 -22.29 -7.37 -2.28
N GLU A 77 -21.29 -7.84 -1.53
CA GLU A 77 -21.44 -8.12 -0.09
C GLU A 77 -21.78 -6.86 0.70
N LEU A 78 -21.15 -5.73 0.39
CA LEU A 78 -21.48 -4.44 0.98
C LEU A 78 -22.95 -4.05 0.73
N GLN A 79 -23.41 -4.22 -0.50
CA GLN A 79 -24.80 -3.93 -0.86
C GLN A 79 -25.79 -4.86 -0.13
N GLN A 80 -25.51 -6.16 -0.07
CA GLN A 80 -26.34 -7.12 0.67
C GLN A 80 -26.39 -6.81 2.16
N GLY A 81 -25.26 -6.45 2.76
CA GLY A 81 -25.19 -6.05 4.16
C GLY A 81 -25.99 -4.79 4.48
N ASN A 82 -26.00 -3.81 3.58
CA ASN A 82 -26.84 -2.62 3.74
C ASN A 82 -28.35 -2.94 3.68
N VAL A 83 -28.76 -3.84 2.78
CA VAL A 83 -30.16 -4.33 2.72
C VAL A 83 -30.54 -5.07 4.00
N GLU A 84 -29.63 -5.86 4.58
CA GLU A 84 -29.84 -6.54 5.84
C GLU A 84 -30.05 -5.55 7.02
N ILE A 85 -29.24 -4.49 7.07
CA ILE A 85 -29.43 -3.40 8.04
C ILE A 85 -30.81 -2.75 7.89
N GLU A 86 -31.22 -2.45 6.67
CA GLU A 86 -32.54 -1.86 6.39
C GLU A 86 -33.68 -2.79 6.86
N ARG A 87 -33.56 -4.09 6.60
CA ARG A 87 -34.52 -5.09 7.10
C ARG A 87 -34.63 -5.07 8.63
N MET A 88 -33.49 -5.06 9.33
CA MET A 88 -33.47 -4.99 10.80
C MET A 88 -34.04 -3.67 11.33
N GLN A 89 -33.80 -2.56 10.66
CA GLN A 89 -34.39 -1.26 11.02
C GLN A 89 -35.92 -1.26 10.87
N ASN A 90 -36.43 -1.86 9.79
CA ASN A 90 -37.87 -2.00 9.57
C ASN A 90 -38.53 -2.92 10.63
N GLU A 91 -37.82 -3.97 11.06
CA GLU A 91 -38.27 -4.83 12.15
C GLU A 91 -38.34 -4.09 13.49
N ILE A 92 -37.34 -3.28 13.83
CA ILE A 92 -37.35 -2.39 15.00
C ILE A 92 -38.56 -1.45 14.96
N GLU A 93 -38.82 -0.82 13.83
CA GLU A 93 -39.95 0.10 13.69
C GLU A 93 -41.28 -0.63 13.85
N SER A 94 -41.43 -1.83 13.26
CA SER A 94 -42.60 -2.67 13.46
C SER A 94 -42.83 -3.02 14.94
N ASN A 95 -41.75 -3.43 15.64
CA ASN A 95 -41.81 -3.77 17.06
C ASN A 95 -42.20 -2.54 17.92
N LYS A 96 -41.69 -1.36 17.60
CA LYS A 96 -42.07 -0.10 18.26
C LYS A 96 -43.55 0.24 18.08
N GLN A 97 -44.09 0.03 16.88
CA GLN A 97 -45.52 0.22 16.62
C GLN A 97 -46.37 -0.76 17.41
N GLN A 98 -45.98 -2.04 17.52
CA GLN A 98 -46.67 -3.05 18.33
C GLN A 98 -46.62 -2.68 19.83
N ILE A 99 -45.49 -2.20 20.34
CA ILE A 99 -45.38 -1.73 21.73
C ILE A 99 -46.37 -0.59 21.98
N SER A 100 -46.45 0.39 21.08
CA SER A 100 -47.37 1.53 21.20
C SER A 100 -48.83 1.07 21.26
N GLN A 101 -49.21 0.08 20.45
CA GLN A 101 -50.51 -0.53 20.46
C GLN A 101 -50.79 -1.25 21.79
N LEU A 102 -49.89 -2.11 22.23
CA LEU A 102 -50.01 -2.85 23.50
C LEU A 102 -50.07 -1.92 24.72
N GLU A 103 -49.30 -0.82 24.70
CA GLU A 103 -49.39 0.19 25.75
C GLU A 103 -50.77 0.86 25.81
N THR A 104 -51.41 1.09 24.66
CA THR A 104 -52.75 1.64 24.57
C THR A 104 -53.79 0.68 25.09
N GLU A 105 -53.72 -0.60 24.70
CA GLU A 105 -54.60 -1.66 25.17
C GLU A 105 -54.42 -1.92 26.67
N LYS A 106 -53.17 -1.90 27.17
CA LYS A 106 -52.84 -2.07 28.60
C LYS A 106 -53.57 -1.00 29.48
N LYS A 107 -53.76 0.21 29.00
CA LYS A 107 -54.42 1.27 29.80
C LYS A 107 -55.83 0.90 30.25
N SER A 108 -56.60 0.22 29.41
CA SER A 108 -57.98 -0.20 29.64
C SER A 108 -58.15 -1.64 30.13
N ALA A 109 -57.06 -2.39 30.28
CA ALA A 109 -57.07 -3.79 30.58
C ALA A 109 -57.30 -4.08 32.08
N SER A 110 -57.74 -5.34 32.40
CA SER A 110 -57.81 -5.88 33.77
C SER A 110 -56.43 -6.01 34.42
N ALA A 111 -56.36 -6.23 35.74
CA ALA A 111 -55.07 -6.37 36.45
C ALA A 111 -54.22 -7.56 35.92
N ASP A 112 -54.85 -8.68 35.63
CA ASP A 112 -54.17 -9.88 35.10
C ASP A 112 -53.69 -9.67 33.64
N ASP A 113 -54.51 -9.06 32.81
CA ASP A 113 -54.15 -8.74 31.43
C ASP A 113 -53.03 -7.69 31.35
N LYS A 114 -52.94 -6.77 32.29
CA LYS A 114 -51.84 -5.79 32.39
C LYS A 114 -50.49 -6.44 32.57
N LEU A 115 -50.43 -7.57 33.31
CA LEU A 115 -49.20 -8.34 33.48
C LEU A 115 -48.79 -8.96 32.14
N THR A 116 -49.74 -9.55 31.42
CA THR A 116 -49.50 -10.16 30.10
C THR A 116 -48.96 -9.12 29.09
N TYR A 117 -49.63 -7.96 29.00
CA TYR A 117 -49.15 -6.88 28.12
C TYR A 117 -47.78 -6.38 28.52
N THR A 118 -47.47 -6.30 29.83
CA THR A 118 -46.17 -5.88 30.30
C THR A 118 -45.08 -6.84 29.83
N THR A 119 -45.32 -8.17 29.95
CA THR A 119 -44.37 -9.19 29.50
C THR A 119 -44.16 -9.14 27.98
N GLN A 120 -45.21 -8.96 27.20
CA GLN A 120 -45.11 -8.82 25.75
C GLN A 120 -44.29 -7.59 25.35
N ILE A 121 -44.55 -6.44 26.00
CA ILE A 121 -43.78 -5.23 25.77
C ILE A 121 -42.30 -5.43 26.09
N GLN A 122 -41.98 -6.07 27.22
CA GLN A 122 -40.60 -6.36 27.60
C GLN A 122 -39.92 -7.29 26.60
N SER A 123 -40.62 -8.27 26.05
CA SER A 123 -40.09 -9.14 25.00
C SER A 123 -39.70 -8.36 23.75
N LEU A 124 -40.64 -7.51 23.26
CA LEU A 124 -40.40 -6.68 22.09
C LEU A 124 -39.27 -5.66 22.31
N GLN A 125 -39.16 -5.11 23.53
CA GLN A 125 -38.04 -4.22 23.88
C GLN A 125 -36.70 -4.95 23.84
N THR A 126 -36.67 -6.21 24.29
CA THR A 126 -35.47 -7.06 24.23
C THR A 126 -35.10 -7.38 22.78
N ASP A 127 -36.09 -7.67 21.93
CA ASP A 127 -35.87 -7.93 20.51
C ASP A 127 -35.34 -6.68 19.79
N ILE A 128 -35.86 -5.50 20.11
CA ILE A 128 -35.37 -4.22 19.62
C ILE A 128 -33.90 -4.04 20.03
N ALA A 129 -33.58 -4.21 21.31
CA ALA A 129 -32.22 -4.04 21.81
C ALA A 129 -31.23 -5.00 21.12
N LYS A 130 -31.65 -6.24 20.86
CA LYS A 130 -30.87 -7.22 20.13
C LYS A 130 -30.64 -6.76 18.68
N SER A 131 -31.70 -6.35 17.99
CA SER A 131 -31.60 -5.88 16.60
C SER A 131 -30.72 -4.61 16.48
N GLU A 132 -30.81 -3.69 17.45
CA GLU A 132 -29.93 -2.53 17.51
C GLU A 132 -28.46 -2.90 17.68
N TYR A 133 -28.16 -3.89 18.51
CA TYR A 133 -26.80 -4.42 18.66
C TYR A 133 -26.30 -5.09 17.38
N ASP A 134 -27.15 -5.92 16.75
CA ASP A 134 -26.82 -6.61 15.49
C ASP A 134 -26.54 -5.61 14.37
N ILE A 135 -27.34 -4.54 14.26
CA ILE A 135 -27.11 -3.43 13.32
C ILE A 135 -25.76 -2.77 13.59
N LYS A 136 -25.44 -2.48 14.85
CA LYS A 136 -24.16 -1.85 15.21
C LYS A 136 -22.97 -2.72 14.78
N THR A 137 -23.05 -4.02 15.05
CA THR A 137 -22.01 -4.98 14.66
C THR A 137 -21.88 -5.04 13.14
N LYS A 138 -23.00 -5.16 12.44
CA LYS A 138 -23.00 -5.20 10.96
C LYS A 138 -22.44 -3.93 10.35
N LYS A 139 -22.76 -2.75 10.88
CA LYS A 139 -22.18 -1.48 10.42
C LYS A 139 -20.65 -1.46 10.54
N ILE A 140 -20.10 -1.99 11.63
CA ILE A 140 -18.63 -2.08 11.81
C ILE A 140 -18.01 -3.03 10.77
N GLU A 141 -18.67 -4.15 10.46
CA GLU A 141 -18.22 -5.10 9.42
C GLU A 141 -18.22 -4.43 8.04
N LEU A 142 -19.32 -3.74 7.70
CA LEU A 142 -19.44 -3.05 6.42
C LEU A 142 -18.48 -1.87 6.28
N GLU A 143 -18.19 -1.17 7.37
CA GLU A 143 -17.16 -0.12 7.38
C GLU A 143 -15.77 -0.67 7.06
N LYS A 144 -15.40 -1.80 7.67
CA LYS A 144 -14.13 -2.49 7.34
C LYS A 144 -14.09 -2.94 5.89
N LEU A 145 -15.18 -3.49 5.39
CA LEU A 145 -15.32 -3.92 4.01
C LEU A 145 -15.19 -2.73 3.04
N GLN A 146 -15.87 -1.61 3.34
CA GLN A 146 -15.76 -0.37 2.56
C GLN A 146 -14.32 0.17 2.54
N ASN A 147 -13.62 0.14 3.68
CA ASN A 147 -12.23 0.55 3.75
C ASN A 147 -11.34 -0.36 2.91
N THR A 148 -11.59 -1.66 2.88
CA THR A 148 -10.87 -2.60 2.01
C THR A 148 -11.11 -2.29 0.54
N ILE A 149 -12.35 -1.98 0.14
CA ILE A 149 -12.71 -1.58 -1.22
C ILE A 149 -12.00 -0.27 -1.60
N ASN A 150 -12.03 0.73 -0.72
CA ASN A 150 -11.40 2.03 -0.96
C ASN A 150 -9.86 1.92 -1.12
N ASN A 151 -9.24 0.96 -0.43
CA ASN A 151 -7.80 0.68 -0.50
C ASN A 151 -7.43 -0.40 -1.51
N ALA A 152 -8.34 -0.76 -2.42
CA ALA A 152 -8.07 -1.77 -3.44
C ALA A 152 -7.13 -1.27 -4.56
N THR A 153 -7.02 0.03 -4.75
CA THR A 153 -6.06 0.64 -5.67
C THR A 153 -4.74 0.85 -4.97
N VAL A 154 -3.70 0.23 -5.50
CA VAL A 154 -2.32 0.42 -5.03
C VAL A 154 -1.71 1.57 -5.81
N THR A 155 -1.10 2.51 -5.10
CA THR A 155 -0.51 3.72 -5.65
C THR A 155 1.00 3.75 -5.47
N ALA A 156 1.69 4.54 -6.29
CA ALA A 156 3.12 4.74 -6.18
C ALA A 156 3.47 5.46 -4.87
N GLU A 157 4.44 4.94 -4.12
CA GLU A 157 4.94 5.58 -2.89
C GLU A 157 5.94 6.70 -3.18
N ILE A 158 6.65 6.60 -4.30
CA ILE A 158 7.65 7.58 -4.75
C ILE A 158 7.38 7.97 -6.19
N ALA A 159 7.83 9.16 -6.58
CA ALA A 159 7.93 9.54 -7.98
C ALA A 159 9.11 8.82 -8.63
N GLY A 160 8.92 8.35 -9.87
CA GLY A 160 9.96 7.62 -10.56
C GLY A 160 9.48 6.89 -11.80
N THR A 161 10.36 6.07 -12.35
CA THR A 161 10.08 5.29 -13.56
C THR A 161 9.86 3.82 -13.19
N VAL A 162 8.83 3.21 -13.75
CA VAL A 162 8.56 1.77 -13.63
C VAL A 162 9.65 1.00 -14.38
N GLN A 163 10.55 0.37 -13.63
CA GLN A 163 11.71 -0.31 -14.19
C GLN A 163 11.40 -1.73 -14.68
N SER A 164 10.53 -2.43 -13.96
CA SER A 164 10.14 -3.78 -14.32
C SER A 164 8.69 -4.03 -13.92
N LEU A 165 7.97 -4.72 -14.78
CA LEU A 165 6.60 -5.18 -14.51
C LEU A 165 6.51 -6.66 -14.85
N LYS A 166 6.13 -7.49 -13.86
CA LYS A 166 6.01 -8.94 -14.01
C LYS A 166 4.56 -9.34 -14.19
N THR A 167 4.34 -10.38 -14.97
CA THR A 167 3.02 -11.04 -15.02
C THR A 167 2.82 -11.97 -13.82
N THR A 168 1.57 -12.38 -13.58
CA THR A 168 1.25 -13.32 -12.50
C THR A 168 1.98 -14.65 -12.67
N GLU A 169 2.13 -15.13 -13.91
CA GLU A 169 2.86 -16.34 -14.25
C GLU A 169 4.36 -16.21 -13.93
N GLN A 170 4.95 -15.05 -14.22
CA GLN A 170 6.34 -14.76 -13.90
C GLN A 170 6.57 -14.69 -12.38
N LEU A 171 5.62 -14.09 -11.63
CA LEU A 171 5.70 -14.07 -10.16
C LEU A 171 5.71 -15.47 -9.57
N GLN A 172 4.84 -16.35 -10.07
CA GLN A 172 4.78 -17.76 -9.63
C GLN A 172 6.05 -18.53 -10.00
N SER A 173 6.55 -18.34 -11.21
CA SER A 173 7.79 -18.99 -11.69
C SER A 173 9.01 -18.56 -10.90
N ASP A 174 9.11 -17.28 -10.57
CA ASP A 174 10.25 -16.69 -9.87
C ASP A 174 10.16 -16.86 -8.34
N GLY A 175 9.01 -17.30 -7.83
CA GLY A 175 8.77 -17.45 -6.39
C GLY A 175 8.82 -16.12 -5.62
N THR A 176 8.43 -15.01 -6.27
CA THR A 176 8.46 -13.67 -5.68
C THR A 176 7.06 -13.04 -5.67
N ASP A 177 6.83 -12.12 -4.74
CA ASP A 177 5.62 -11.28 -4.66
C ASP A 177 5.83 -9.87 -5.25
N VAL A 178 7.02 -9.55 -5.73
CA VAL A 178 7.36 -8.24 -6.30
C VAL A 178 6.81 -8.12 -7.72
N LEU A 179 5.67 -7.41 -7.86
CA LEU A 179 4.99 -7.17 -9.13
C LEU A 179 5.77 -6.20 -10.02
N MET A 180 6.24 -5.10 -9.44
CA MET A 180 7.00 -4.08 -10.17
C MET A 180 8.02 -3.39 -9.26
N LYS A 181 8.98 -2.70 -9.90
CA LYS A 181 9.96 -1.84 -9.23
C LYS A 181 9.82 -0.44 -9.80
N ILE A 182 9.80 0.56 -8.90
CA ILE A 182 9.83 1.96 -9.25
C ILE A 182 11.17 2.53 -8.82
N MET A 183 11.88 3.10 -9.76
CA MET A 183 13.17 3.72 -9.58
C MET A 183 12.98 5.22 -9.48
N SER A 184 13.47 5.85 -8.38
CA SER A 184 13.35 7.30 -8.18
C SER A 184 14.03 8.08 -9.30
N ASP A 185 13.41 9.22 -9.65
CA ASP A 185 13.98 10.14 -10.65
C ASP A 185 14.99 11.09 -10.02
N GLY A 186 16.03 11.37 -10.78
CA GLY A 186 16.87 12.58 -10.60
C GLY A 186 18.02 12.47 -9.61
N GLU A 187 18.02 11.56 -8.67
CA GLU A 187 19.17 11.37 -7.77
C GLU A 187 19.76 9.98 -7.92
N PHE A 188 21.05 9.95 -8.17
CA PHE A 188 21.82 8.72 -8.25
C PHE A 188 22.89 8.70 -7.15
N ARG A 189 23.22 7.52 -6.69
CA ARG A 189 24.37 7.27 -5.83
C ARG A 189 25.33 6.34 -6.50
N VAL A 190 26.60 6.47 -6.17
CA VAL A 190 27.62 5.54 -6.63
C VAL A 190 27.94 4.59 -5.48
N LYS A 191 27.73 3.30 -5.71
CA LYS A 191 28.09 2.25 -4.76
C LYS A 191 29.44 1.68 -5.15
N CYS A 192 30.44 1.89 -4.29
CA CYS A 192 31.79 1.37 -4.46
C CYS A 192 32.07 0.26 -3.45
N THR A 193 32.83 -0.75 -3.87
CA THR A 193 33.39 -1.75 -2.95
C THR A 193 34.85 -1.38 -2.69
N ILE A 194 35.18 -1.18 -1.41
CA ILE A 194 36.51 -0.75 -0.97
C ILE A 194 37.13 -1.90 -0.19
N SER A 195 38.41 -2.21 -0.49
CA SER A 195 39.17 -3.21 0.26
C SER A 195 39.51 -2.67 1.67
N GLU A 196 39.65 -3.56 2.67
CA GLU A 196 40.05 -3.21 4.04
C GLU A 196 41.34 -2.40 4.09
N GLN A 197 42.25 -2.60 3.17
CA GLN A 197 43.52 -1.89 3.10
C GLN A 197 43.34 -0.40 2.77
N ASN A 198 42.31 -0.05 2.06
CA ASN A 198 42.05 1.31 1.57
C ASN A 198 40.98 2.07 2.41
N VAL A 199 40.25 1.39 3.29
CA VAL A 199 39.22 2.00 4.13
C VAL A 199 39.75 3.15 4.98
N GLN A 200 40.98 3.05 5.48
CA GLN A 200 41.61 4.09 6.32
C GLN A 200 41.96 5.38 5.56
N SER A 201 41.94 5.32 4.24
CA SER A 201 42.27 6.47 3.36
C SER A 201 41.05 7.24 2.88
N ILE A 202 39.84 6.85 3.33
CA ILE A 202 38.57 7.44 2.89
C ILE A 202 37.87 8.01 4.10
N TYR A 203 37.48 9.27 4.01
CA TYR A 203 36.81 10.00 5.06
C TYR A 203 35.40 10.39 4.62
N LYS A 204 34.51 10.47 5.60
CA LYS A 204 33.14 10.96 5.36
C LYS A 204 33.18 12.40 4.87
N ASP A 205 32.32 12.74 3.92
CA ASP A 205 32.19 14.07 3.34
C ASP A 205 33.40 14.53 2.50
N GLU A 206 34.25 13.62 2.06
CA GLU A 206 35.36 13.91 1.17
C GLU A 206 34.85 14.04 -0.28
N ALA A 207 35.34 15.08 -0.99
CA ALA A 207 34.99 15.32 -2.38
C ALA A 207 35.62 14.26 -3.28
N MET A 208 34.83 13.77 -4.25
CA MET A 208 35.25 12.72 -5.19
C MET A 208 35.00 13.16 -6.62
N VAL A 209 35.82 12.72 -7.54
CA VAL A 209 35.56 12.84 -8.98
C VAL A 209 35.11 11.50 -9.52
N LEU A 210 33.97 11.49 -10.19
CA LEU A 210 33.43 10.34 -10.88
C LEU A 210 33.82 10.42 -12.35
N HIS A 211 34.45 9.37 -12.88
CA HIS A 211 34.73 9.24 -14.30
C HIS A 211 33.93 8.12 -14.92
N SER A 212 33.22 8.42 -16.00
CA SER A 212 32.52 7.43 -16.80
C SER A 212 33.52 6.53 -17.52
N ARG A 213 33.22 5.22 -17.59
CA ARG A 213 33.97 4.29 -18.46
C ARG A 213 33.39 4.17 -19.86
N VAL A 214 32.20 4.72 -20.06
CA VAL A 214 31.44 4.58 -21.32
C VAL A 214 31.69 5.79 -22.25
N ASP A 215 31.88 6.94 -21.63
CA ASP A 215 32.18 8.20 -22.30
C ASP A 215 33.18 9.02 -21.47
N ASP A 216 33.67 10.15 -22.00
CA ASP A 216 34.65 11.01 -21.32
C ASP A 216 34.00 11.94 -20.27
N SER A 217 32.79 11.65 -19.80
CA SER A 217 32.11 12.49 -18.83
C SER A 217 32.67 12.32 -17.42
N SER A 218 32.69 13.40 -16.65
CA SER A 218 33.11 13.42 -15.26
C SER A 218 32.18 14.31 -14.43
N TRP A 219 31.97 13.90 -13.16
CA TRP A 219 31.13 14.61 -12.20
C TRP A 219 31.87 14.77 -10.87
N THR A 220 31.60 15.85 -10.16
CA THR A 220 32.15 16.18 -8.82
C THR A 220 31.04 16.34 -7.81
#